data_b0948bb8562c7cc9f46a7671d32c8770
#
_entry.id   b0948bb8562c7cc9f46a7671d32c8770
#
_cell.length_a   1.000
_cell.length_b   1.000
_cell.length_c   1.000
_cell.angle_alpha   90.00
_cell.angle_beta   90.00
_cell.angle_gamma   90.00
#
_symmetry.space_group_name_H-M   'P 1'
#
loop_
_entity.id
_entity.type
_entity.pdbx_description
1 polymer ?
#
loop_
_entity_poly.entity_id
_entity_poly.type
_entity_poly.pdbx_seq_one_letter_code
_entity_poly.pdbx_strand_id
1 'polypeptide(L)'
;MAKIETRGRKKATAAQPLTRKQELFVKELVSKDGQITLREAAINAGSSATSAHTRAYELTTPAISPHVVHAIQSYRNELDAKYGITYLRHIRDLQNIRDLALQNGAYSAAVQAEYRRGQAQGDIYVNKSEIRH
;
A
#
# COMPACT_ATOMS: atom_id res chain seq x y z
N MET A 1 1.12 -3.69 44.36
CA MET A 1 1.29 -3.94 43.80
C MET A 1 0.90 -4.17 42.46
N ALA A 2 1.32 -4.99 41.90
CA ALA A 2 1.12 -5.29 40.52
C ALA A 2 -0.31 -5.37 40.10
N LYS A 3 -1.20 -5.39 41.06
CA LYS A 3 -2.55 -5.47 40.78
C LYS A 3 -3.14 -4.36 40.07
N ILE A 4 -2.69 -3.17 40.29
CA ILE A 4 -3.19 -2.00 39.62
C ILE A 4 -2.91 -2.12 38.14
N GLU A 5 -1.75 -2.66 37.81
CA GLU A 5 -1.40 -2.83 36.44
C GLU A 5 -2.25 -3.86 35.75
N THR A 6 -2.70 -4.86 36.48
CA THR A 6 -3.51 -5.88 35.85
C THR A 6 -4.92 -5.43 35.53
N ARG A 7 -5.34 -4.30 36.05
CA ARG A 7 -6.63 -3.74 35.65
C ARG A 7 -6.55 -3.10 34.29
N GLY A 8 -5.37 -2.72 33.87
CA GLY A 8 -5.18 -2.16 32.56
C GLY A 8 -5.24 -3.26 31.52
N ARG A 9 -5.34 -2.86 30.27
CA ARG A 9 -5.28 -3.80 29.16
C ARG A 9 -3.91 -4.41 29.10
N LYS A 10 -3.86 -5.70 28.81
CA LYS A 10 -2.60 -6.33 28.54
C LYS A 10 -2.01 -5.67 27.30
N LYS A 11 -0.71 -5.44 27.32
CA LYS A 11 -0.02 -4.88 26.18
C LYS A 11 -0.11 -5.84 25.01
N ALA A 12 -0.51 -5.35 23.87
CA ALA A 12 -0.63 -6.16 22.67
C ALA A 12 0.76 -6.59 22.17
N THR A 13 0.83 -7.78 21.60
CA THR A 13 2.07 -8.29 21.00
C THR A 13 1.88 -8.48 19.50
N ALA A 14 2.97 -8.53 18.76
CA ALA A 14 2.91 -8.68 17.30
C ALA A 14 2.32 -10.03 16.87
N ALA A 15 2.39 -11.05 17.73
CA ALA A 15 1.87 -12.37 17.43
C ALA A 15 0.40 -12.56 17.81
N GLN A 16 -0.20 -11.55 18.41
CA GLN A 16 -1.57 -11.63 18.87
C GLN A 16 -2.54 -11.67 17.67
N PRO A 17 -3.57 -12.52 17.70
CA PRO A 17 -4.54 -12.54 16.61
C PRO A 17 -5.37 -11.26 16.59
N LEU A 18 -5.81 -10.87 15.41
CA LEU A 18 -6.64 -9.69 15.24
C LEU A 18 -8.07 -9.99 15.60
N THR A 19 -8.78 -9.00 16.14
CA THR A 19 -10.22 -9.07 16.29
C THR A 19 -10.87 -8.87 14.93
N ARG A 20 -12.15 -9.17 14.81
CA ARG A 20 -12.86 -8.97 13.55
C ARG A 20 -12.84 -7.51 13.07
N LYS A 21 -13.01 -6.57 14.00
CA LYS A 21 -12.96 -5.15 13.64
C LYS A 21 -11.58 -4.75 13.16
N GLN A 22 -10.55 -5.29 13.77
CA GLN A 22 -9.18 -5.02 13.35
C GLN A 22 -8.90 -5.59 11.97
N GLU A 23 -9.39 -6.80 11.68
CA GLU A 23 -9.27 -7.39 10.35
C GLU A 23 -9.98 -6.55 9.29
N LEU A 24 -11.19 -6.08 9.60
CA LEU A 24 -11.95 -5.23 8.69
C LEU A 24 -11.22 -3.91 8.44
N PHE A 25 -10.64 -3.33 9.49
CA PHE A 25 -9.87 -2.10 9.36
C PHE A 25 -8.68 -2.29 8.42
N VAL A 26 -7.92 -3.37 8.61
CA VAL A 26 -6.76 -3.68 7.76
C VAL A 26 -7.19 -3.84 6.30
N LYS A 27 -8.27 -4.59 6.06
CA LYS A 27 -8.76 -4.80 4.69
C LYS A 27 -9.23 -3.50 4.04
N GLU A 28 -9.99 -2.69 4.76
CA GLU A 28 -10.46 -1.42 4.23
C GLU A 28 -9.29 -0.48 3.91
N LEU A 29 -8.36 -0.36 4.83
CA LEU A 29 -7.23 0.53 4.66
C LEU A 29 -6.35 0.11 3.49
N VAL A 30 -5.97 -1.16 3.43
CA VAL A 30 -5.01 -1.64 2.44
C VAL A 30 -5.64 -1.79 1.06
N SER A 31 -6.88 -2.32 0.98
CA SER A 31 -7.53 -2.49 -0.32
C SER A 31 -7.85 -1.15 -1.00
N LYS A 32 -8.02 -0.09 -0.23
CA LYS A 32 -8.30 1.26 -0.73
C LYS A 32 -7.14 2.22 -0.44
N ASP A 33 -5.93 1.70 -0.42
CA ASP A 33 -4.74 2.48 -0.09
C ASP A 33 -4.63 3.70 -1.00
N GLY A 34 -4.47 4.88 -0.40
CA GLY A 34 -4.42 6.13 -1.13
C GLY A 34 -5.78 6.73 -1.51
N GLN A 35 -6.88 5.99 -1.30
CA GLN A 35 -8.22 6.45 -1.65
C GLN A 35 -9.12 6.68 -0.44
N ILE A 36 -8.65 6.31 0.74
CA ILE A 36 -9.42 6.39 1.96
C ILE A 36 -8.57 6.94 3.08
N THR A 37 -9.17 7.70 3.98
CA THR A 37 -8.45 8.18 5.17
C THR A 37 -8.46 7.11 6.24
N LEU A 38 -7.55 7.24 7.21
CA LEU A 38 -7.51 6.32 8.35
C LEU A 38 -8.81 6.34 9.13
N ARG A 39 -9.39 7.53 9.30
CA ARG A 39 -10.65 7.69 9.99
C ARG A 39 -11.79 6.98 9.27
N GLU A 40 -11.87 7.12 7.95
CA GLU A 40 -12.89 6.46 7.15
C GLU A 40 -12.74 4.94 7.21
N ALA A 41 -11.53 4.43 7.19
CA ALA A 41 -11.28 3.00 7.33
C ALA A 41 -11.80 2.48 8.68
N ALA A 42 -11.59 3.24 9.75
CA ALA A 42 -12.08 2.88 11.07
C ALA A 42 -13.61 2.89 11.13
N ILE A 43 -14.26 3.87 10.51
CA ILE A 43 -15.73 3.93 10.45
C ILE A 43 -16.25 2.74 9.67
N ASN A 44 -15.67 2.43 8.53
CA ASN A 44 -16.10 1.30 7.71
C ASN A 44 -15.89 -0.04 8.42
N ALA A 45 -14.94 -0.10 9.33
CA ALA A 45 -14.70 -1.29 10.13
C ALA A 45 -15.62 -1.39 11.37
N GLY A 46 -16.47 -0.40 11.59
CA GLY A 46 -17.46 -0.44 12.67
C GLY A 46 -17.22 0.52 13.83
N SER A 47 -16.26 1.42 13.75
CA SER A 47 -16.04 2.43 14.78
C SER A 47 -17.08 3.54 14.65
N SER A 48 -17.45 4.15 15.76
CA SER A 48 -18.36 5.29 15.73
C SER A 48 -17.62 6.52 15.18
N ALA A 49 -18.38 7.44 14.59
CA ALA A 49 -17.78 8.65 14.03
C ALA A 49 -17.01 9.48 15.07
N THR A 50 -17.45 9.47 16.32
CA THR A 50 -16.83 10.23 17.39
C THR A 50 -15.51 9.64 17.85
N SER A 51 -15.35 8.30 17.79
CA SER A 51 -14.14 7.62 18.24
C SER A 51 -13.22 7.19 17.11
N ALA A 52 -13.65 7.33 15.86
CA ALA A 52 -12.92 6.79 14.70
C ALA A 52 -11.52 7.36 14.58
N HIS A 53 -11.32 8.66 14.79
CA HIS A 53 -10.00 9.28 14.67
C HIS A 53 -9.02 8.70 15.70
N THR A 54 -9.46 8.63 16.96
CA THR A 54 -8.64 8.07 18.03
C THR A 54 -8.36 6.59 17.79
N ARG A 55 -9.38 5.85 17.39
CA ARG A 55 -9.22 4.42 17.13
C ARG A 55 -8.26 4.15 15.97
N ALA A 56 -8.38 4.94 14.89
CA ALA A 56 -7.49 4.81 13.75
C ALA A 56 -6.02 5.09 14.15
N TYR A 57 -5.81 6.10 14.98
CA TYR A 57 -4.50 6.41 15.50
C TYR A 57 -3.93 5.23 16.31
N GLU A 58 -4.73 4.67 17.21
CA GLU A 58 -4.31 3.53 18.03
C GLU A 58 -3.97 2.32 17.18
N LEU A 59 -4.78 2.03 16.17
CA LEU A 59 -4.60 0.85 15.33
C LEU A 59 -3.38 0.97 14.41
N THR A 60 -2.92 2.17 14.14
CA THR A 60 -1.77 2.39 13.27
C THR A 60 -0.49 2.76 14.03
N THR A 61 -0.55 2.76 15.36
CA THR A 61 0.62 3.07 16.19
C THR A 61 1.27 1.77 16.66
N PRO A 62 2.52 1.50 16.27
CA PRO A 62 3.18 0.23 16.61
C PRO A 62 3.28 -0.05 18.10
N ALA A 63 3.43 1.00 18.92
CA ALA A 63 3.54 0.85 20.37
C ALA A 63 2.23 0.39 21.01
N ILE A 64 1.09 0.68 20.36
CA ILE A 64 -0.24 0.36 20.91
C ILE A 64 -0.78 -0.92 20.27
N SER A 65 -0.66 -1.05 18.95
CA SER A 65 -1.25 -2.15 18.18
C SER A 65 -0.22 -2.79 17.25
N PRO A 66 0.84 -3.41 17.78
CA PRO A 66 1.87 -3.99 16.93
C PRO A 66 1.35 -5.10 16.02
N HIS A 67 0.35 -5.87 16.45
CA HIS A 67 -0.25 -6.92 15.66
C HIS A 67 -1.03 -6.36 14.45
N VAL A 68 -1.72 -5.24 14.64
CA VAL A 68 -2.46 -4.60 13.55
C VAL A 68 -1.48 -3.98 12.53
N VAL A 69 -0.45 -3.30 13.02
CA VAL A 69 0.57 -2.70 12.15
C VAL A 69 1.28 -3.79 11.33
N HIS A 70 1.59 -4.91 11.96
CA HIS A 70 2.20 -6.04 11.27
C HIS A 70 1.25 -6.61 10.20
N ALA A 71 -0.03 -6.73 10.50
CA ALA A 71 -1.02 -7.22 9.55
C ALA A 71 -1.19 -6.28 8.34
N ILE A 72 -1.16 -4.97 8.59
CA ILE A 72 -1.20 -3.98 7.50
C ILE A 72 -0.02 -4.17 6.56
N GLN A 73 1.17 -4.29 7.11
CA GLN A 73 2.37 -4.47 6.29
C GLN A 73 2.35 -5.80 5.53
N SER A 74 1.95 -6.88 6.20
CA SER A 74 1.84 -8.19 5.56
C SER A 74 0.84 -8.20 4.41
N TYR A 75 -0.31 -7.58 4.60
CA TYR A 75 -1.33 -7.52 3.57
C TYR A 75 -0.89 -6.67 2.39
N ARG A 76 -0.21 -5.55 2.65
CA ARG A 76 0.39 -4.74 1.59
C ARG A 76 1.41 -5.54 0.79
N ASN A 77 2.24 -6.31 1.47
CA ASN A 77 3.25 -7.14 0.81
C ASN A 77 2.60 -8.22 -0.04
N GLU A 78 1.52 -8.83 0.43
CA GLU A 78 0.77 -9.81 -0.35
C GLU A 78 0.19 -9.21 -1.62
N LEU A 79 -0.43 -8.04 -1.51
CA LEU A 79 -1.01 -7.35 -2.67
C LEU A 79 0.07 -6.90 -3.64
N ASP A 80 1.21 -6.43 -3.13
CA ASP A 80 2.32 -6.03 -3.96
C ASP A 80 2.90 -7.22 -4.73
N ALA A 81 3.01 -8.37 -4.08
CA ALA A 81 3.48 -9.58 -4.74
C ALA A 81 2.51 -10.06 -5.81
N LYS A 82 1.20 -9.89 -5.57
CA LYS A 82 0.17 -10.39 -6.47
C LYS A 82 -0.18 -9.43 -7.60
N TYR A 83 -0.30 -8.15 -7.29
CA TYR A 83 -0.77 -7.14 -8.23
C TYR A 83 0.18 -5.97 -8.43
N GLY A 84 1.23 -5.89 -7.63
CA GLY A 84 2.14 -4.76 -7.65
C GLY A 84 2.97 -4.67 -8.93
N ILE A 85 3.49 -3.48 -9.18
CA ILE A 85 4.33 -3.22 -10.33
C ILE A 85 5.76 -3.12 -9.84
N THR A 86 6.57 -4.13 -10.17
CA THR A 86 8.02 -4.03 -9.95
C THR A 86 8.63 -3.36 -11.17
N TYR A 87 9.86 -2.86 -11.03
CA TYR A 87 10.59 -2.25 -12.13
C TYR A 87 10.69 -3.20 -13.33
N LEU A 88 11.12 -4.43 -13.11
CA LEU A 88 11.26 -5.41 -14.18
C LEU A 88 9.93 -5.78 -14.83
N ARG A 89 8.89 -5.91 -14.01
CA ARG A 89 7.56 -6.22 -14.52
C ARG A 89 7.03 -5.07 -15.38
N HIS A 90 7.23 -3.83 -14.92
CA HIS A 90 6.80 -2.65 -15.66
C HIS A 90 7.50 -2.58 -17.02
N ILE A 91 8.82 -2.78 -17.04
CA ILE A 91 9.61 -2.78 -18.28
C ILE A 91 9.11 -3.86 -19.25
N ARG A 92 8.83 -5.06 -18.72
CA ARG A 92 8.34 -6.18 -19.53
C ARG A 92 6.95 -5.90 -20.11
N ASP A 93 6.06 -5.36 -19.30
CA ASP A 93 4.70 -5.06 -19.74
C ASP A 93 4.69 -3.99 -20.83
N LEU A 94 5.52 -2.96 -20.69
CA LEU A 94 5.65 -1.93 -21.71
C LEU A 94 6.24 -2.50 -23.00
N GLN A 95 7.19 -3.44 -22.91
CA GLN A 95 7.73 -4.11 -24.08
C GLN A 95 6.65 -4.92 -24.79
N ASN A 96 5.83 -5.64 -24.04
CA ASN A 96 4.72 -6.42 -24.62
C ASN A 96 3.71 -5.51 -25.31
N ILE A 97 3.38 -4.38 -24.70
CA ILE A 97 2.46 -3.40 -25.29
C ILE A 97 3.06 -2.86 -26.59
N ARG A 98 4.34 -2.53 -26.59
CA ARG A 98 5.04 -2.05 -27.80
C ARG A 98 4.96 -3.08 -28.92
N ASP A 99 5.28 -4.33 -28.61
CA ASP A 99 5.30 -5.41 -29.61
C ASP A 99 3.90 -5.67 -30.19
N LEU A 100 2.88 -5.69 -29.34
CA LEU A 100 1.48 -5.86 -29.78
C LEU A 100 1.05 -4.65 -30.64
N ALA A 101 1.41 -3.45 -30.24
CA ALA A 101 1.09 -2.26 -30.99
C ALA A 101 1.73 -2.27 -32.37
N LEU A 102 2.99 -2.72 -32.47
CA LEU A 102 3.69 -2.86 -33.76
C LEU A 102 3.00 -3.88 -34.65
N GLN A 103 2.61 -5.03 -34.09
CA GLN A 103 1.90 -6.07 -34.84
C GLN A 103 0.58 -5.60 -35.42
N ASN A 104 -0.11 -4.73 -34.69
CA ASN A 104 -1.40 -4.22 -35.10
C ASN A 104 -1.32 -2.88 -35.88
N GLY A 105 -0.14 -2.41 -36.19
CA GLY A 105 0.04 -1.17 -36.93
C GLY A 105 -0.21 0.11 -36.14
N ALA A 106 -0.32 0.00 -34.81
CA ALA A 106 -0.53 1.15 -33.95
C ALA A 106 0.83 1.78 -33.58
N TYR A 107 1.49 2.36 -34.56
CA TYR A 107 2.85 2.85 -34.40
C TYR A 107 3.01 3.96 -33.36
N SER A 108 2.03 4.83 -33.25
CA SER A 108 2.05 5.89 -32.24
C SER A 108 2.04 5.30 -30.82
N ALA A 109 1.22 4.28 -30.58
CA ALA A 109 1.17 3.61 -29.29
C ALA A 109 2.47 2.86 -29.01
N ALA A 110 3.09 2.26 -30.04
CA ALA A 110 4.35 1.57 -29.90
C ALA A 110 5.48 2.52 -29.51
N VAL A 111 5.53 3.69 -30.13
CA VAL A 111 6.53 4.72 -29.84
C VAL A 111 6.34 5.22 -28.40
N GLN A 112 5.08 5.44 -27.98
CA GLN A 112 4.81 5.87 -26.63
C GLN A 112 5.22 4.84 -25.59
N ALA A 113 4.91 3.56 -25.83
CA ALA A 113 5.31 2.49 -24.94
C ALA A 113 6.83 2.41 -24.79
N GLU A 114 7.57 2.53 -25.91
CA GLU A 114 9.03 2.51 -25.88
C GLU A 114 9.59 3.73 -25.14
N TYR A 115 9.00 4.90 -25.35
CA TYR A 115 9.40 6.11 -24.66
C TYR A 115 9.20 5.96 -23.14
N ARG A 116 8.06 5.43 -22.71
CA ARG A 116 7.79 5.19 -21.30
C ARG A 116 8.75 4.17 -20.70
N ARG A 117 9.11 3.16 -21.49
CA ARG A 117 10.07 2.15 -21.07
C ARG A 117 11.44 2.78 -20.82
N GLY A 118 11.88 3.67 -21.72
CA GLY A 118 13.12 4.39 -21.57
C GLY A 118 13.11 5.34 -20.37
N GLN A 119 11.98 6.02 -20.13
CA GLN A 119 11.83 6.88 -18.96
C GLN A 119 11.95 6.10 -17.67
N ALA A 120 11.40 4.88 -17.63
CA ALA A 120 11.44 4.04 -16.44
C ALA A 120 12.87 3.62 -16.09
N GLN A 121 13.78 3.58 -17.07
CA GLN A 121 15.17 3.31 -16.80
C GLN A 121 15.91 4.49 -16.20
N GLY A 122 15.33 5.68 -16.28
CA GLY A 122 15.83 6.82 -15.53
C GLY A 122 17.00 7.57 -16.16
N ASP A 123 17.81 6.93 -16.97
CA ASP A 123 19.01 7.54 -17.56
C ASP A 123 18.98 7.65 -19.09
N ILE A 124 17.98 7.09 -19.75
CA ILE A 124 17.88 7.15 -21.21
C ILE A 124 17.26 8.47 -21.68
N TYR A 125 16.19 8.89 -21.02
CA TYR A 125 15.47 10.11 -21.37
C TYR A 125 15.40 11.09 -20.20
N VAL A 126 16.53 11.32 -19.55
CA VAL A 126 16.60 12.23 -18.42
C VAL A 126 16.58 13.68 -18.94
N ASN A 127 15.82 14.54 -18.27
CA ASN A 127 15.77 15.93 -18.62
C ASN A 127 17.13 16.58 -18.33
N LYS A 128 17.68 17.30 -19.29
CA LYS A 128 18.98 17.94 -19.12
C LYS A 128 19.05 18.89 -17.93
N SER A 129 17.96 19.52 -17.56
CA SER A 129 17.95 20.39 -16.40
C SER A 129 18.18 19.63 -15.09
N GLU A 130 17.85 18.36 -15.05
CA GLU A 130 18.09 17.52 -13.88
C GLU A 130 19.56 17.10 -13.81
N ILE A 131 20.19 16.91 -14.94
CA ILE A 131 21.58 16.50 -14.99
C ILE A 131 22.52 17.58 -14.45
N ARG A 132 22.14 18.84 -14.59
CA ARG A 132 22.98 19.96 -14.18
C ARG A 132 23.11 20.12 -12.69
N HIS A 133 22.33 19.45 -11.92
CA HIS A 133 22.42 19.52 -10.48
C HIS A 133 23.29 18.43 -9.93
#